data_d366a5ab31daefd460ea9ba60f5cbefb
#
_entry.id   d366a5ab31daefd460ea9ba60f5cbefb
#
_cell.length_a   1.000
_cell.length_b   1.000
_cell.length_c   1.000
_cell.angle_alpha   90.00
_cell.angle_beta   90.00
_cell.angle_gamma   90.00
#
_symmetry.space_group_name_H-M   'P 1'
#
loop_
_entity.id
_entity.type
_entity.pdbx_description
1 polymer ?
#
loop_
_entity_poly.entity_id
_entity_poly.type
_entity_poly.pdbx_seq_one_letter_code
_entity_poly.pdbx_strand_id
1 'polypeptide(L)'
;MLGERPPESCARPYGDEQVIAFLEEQCGLSRAHPVPGRIFDTHDKALDFWLAQMEAGKLQPPFDVVHVDTHSDLAFGPPGTDFVLKAVLTRNPRARATLGAYREGKKLDEANYLLFALAFRWISRLAYVRNPKSHQDIPARLLDTEGNIRLQSDISVLMEAMNGREPTIPFEVFDDYRQFSETGYDFVTMAQSPRYAPASADRIMRLLKPYILET
;
A
#
# COMPACT_ATOMS: atom_id res chain seq x y z
N MET A 1 8.70 7.80 22.92
CA MET A 1 7.92 6.75 23.59
C MET A 1 7.07 6.13 22.52
N LEU A 2 7.30 4.85 22.18
CA LEU A 2 6.38 4.08 21.35
C LEU A 2 5.07 4.00 22.15
N GLY A 3 3.97 4.48 21.53
CA GLY A 3 2.64 4.41 22.15
C GLY A 3 2.28 2.96 22.47
N GLU A 4 1.34 2.78 23.40
CA GLU A 4 0.82 1.46 23.77
C GLU A 4 0.22 0.81 22.51
N ARG A 5 0.58 -0.45 22.23
CA ARG A 5 0.05 -1.19 21.09
C ARG A 5 -1.45 -1.43 21.24
N PRO A 6 -2.20 -1.58 20.12
CA PRO A 6 -3.60 -1.98 20.18
C PRO A 6 -3.79 -3.30 20.95
N PRO A 7 -4.93 -3.48 21.64
CA PRO A 7 -5.21 -4.71 22.35
C PRO A 7 -5.38 -5.89 21.39
N GLU A 8 -5.07 -7.10 21.84
CA GLU A 8 -5.16 -8.35 21.07
C GLU A 8 -6.56 -8.63 20.50
N SER A 9 -7.60 -8.05 21.12
CA SER A 9 -8.97 -8.14 20.61
C SER A 9 -9.19 -7.49 19.25
N CYS A 10 -8.29 -6.58 18.82
CA CYS A 10 -8.36 -5.92 17.53
C CYS A 10 -7.92 -6.81 16.38
N ALA A 11 -7.20 -7.91 16.66
CA ALA A 11 -6.75 -8.85 15.65
C ALA A 11 -7.43 -10.22 15.81
N ARG A 12 -7.73 -10.87 14.66
CA ARG A 12 -7.78 -12.33 14.64
C ARG A 12 -6.47 -12.81 14.04
N PRO A 13 -5.54 -13.32 14.82
CA PRO A 13 -4.37 -13.94 14.23
C PRO A 13 -4.81 -15.19 13.49
N TYR A 14 -4.52 -15.25 12.20
CA TYR A 14 -4.52 -16.51 11.47
C TYR A 14 -3.49 -17.45 12.11
N GLY A 15 -3.75 -18.76 12.10
CA GLY A 15 -2.78 -19.75 12.53
C GLY A 15 -1.52 -19.71 11.64
N ASP A 16 -0.39 -20.16 12.16
CA ASP A 16 0.88 -20.18 11.40
C ASP A 16 0.75 -20.94 10.08
N GLU A 17 0.05 -22.07 10.09
CA GLU A 17 -0.21 -22.89 8.91
C GLU A 17 -1.00 -22.11 7.84
N GLN A 18 -1.99 -21.32 8.26
CA GLN A 18 -2.79 -20.49 7.34
C GLN A 18 -1.95 -19.36 6.72
N VAL A 19 -1.05 -18.75 7.50
CA VAL A 19 -0.15 -17.72 6.98
C VAL A 19 0.85 -18.34 6.00
N ILE A 20 1.44 -19.48 6.33
CA ILE A 20 2.38 -20.17 5.46
C ILE A 20 1.68 -20.61 4.17
N ALA A 21 0.50 -21.23 4.26
CA ALA A 21 -0.28 -21.61 3.08
C ALA A 21 -0.59 -20.41 2.18
N PHE A 22 -0.99 -19.29 2.75
CA PHE A 22 -1.21 -18.04 1.98
C PHE A 22 0.06 -17.59 1.26
N LEU A 23 1.20 -17.58 1.94
CA LEU A 23 2.47 -17.15 1.33
C LEU A 23 2.93 -18.08 0.22
N GLU A 24 2.81 -19.40 0.41
CA GLU A 24 3.34 -20.41 -0.51
C GLU A 24 2.35 -20.74 -1.63
N GLU A 25 1.06 -20.95 -1.31
CA GLU A 25 0.06 -21.43 -2.27
C GLU A 25 -0.62 -20.27 -3.05
N GLN A 26 -0.96 -19.18 -2.36
CA GLN A 26 -1.64 -18.04 -3.00
C GLN A 26 -0.65 -17.01 -3.55
N CYS A 27 0.43 -16.71 -2.81
CA CYS A 27 1.44 -15.75 -3.23
C CYS A 27 2.62 -16.37 -3.97
N GLY A 28 2.76 -17.70 -4.02
CA GLY A 28 3.86 -18.37 -4.69
C GLY A 28 5.25 -18.04 -4.13
N LEU A 29 5.32 -17.57 -2.88
CA LEU A 29 6.59 -17.29 -2.24
C LEU A 29 7.28 -18.58 -1.79
N SER A 30 8.61 -18.58 -1.76
CA SER A 30 9.40 -19.74 -1.39
C SER A 30 10.56 -19.36 -0.48
N ARG A 31 10.76 -20.12 0.60
CA ARG A 31 11.93 -19.96 1.48
C ARG A 31 13.24 -20.36 0.82
N ALA A 32 13.17 -21.28 -0.17
CA ALA A 32 14.35 -21.69 -0.93
C ALA A 32 14.79 -20.61 -1.95
N HIS A 33 13.87 -19.76 -2.37
CA HIS A 33 14.09 -18.68 -3.33
C HIS A 33 13.44 -17.39 -2.80
N PRO A 34 14.01 -16.77 -1.77
CA PRO A 34 13.43 -15.56 -1.18
C PRO A 34 13.43 -14.40 -2.17
N VAL A 35 12.37 -13.61 -2.15
CA VAL A 35 12.19 -12.46 -3.04
C VAL A 35 12.94 -11.25 -2.47
N PRO A 36 13.62 -10.44 -3.28
CA PRO A 36 14.22 -9.17 -2.83
C PRO A 36 13.19 -8.29 -2.13
N GLY A 37 13.59 -7.64 -1.04
CA GLY A 37 12.63 -6.81 -0.32
C GLY A 37 13.16 -6.21 0.95
N ARG A 38 12.26 -5.67 1.77
CA ARG A 38 12.63 -5.05 3.04
C ARG A 38 11.51 -5.11 4.07
N ILE A 39 11.90 -5.18 5.34
CA ILE A 39 11.03 -5.11 6.50
C ILE A 39 11.18 -3.75 7.16
N PHE A 40 10.07 -3.07 7.44
CA PHE A 40 10.01 -1.72 8.01
C PHE A 40 9.27 -1.70 9.34
N ASP A 41 9.41 -0.60 10.06
CA ASP A 41 8.62 -0.25 11.22
C ASP A 41 7.24 0.32 10.84
N THR A 42 7.15 1.08 9.73
CA THR A 42 5.90 1.71 9.25
C THR A 42 5.71 1.57 7.74
N HIS A 43 4.45 1.49 7.28
CA HIS A 43 4.09 1.24 5.88
C HIS A 43 4.61 2.29 4.92
N ASP A 44 4.61 3.56 5.31
CA ASP A 44 5.05 4.68 4.46
C ASP A 44 6.51 4.55 4.00
N LYS A 45 7.33 3.75 4.68
CA LYS A 45 8.71 3.44 4.28
C LYS A 45 8.81 2.64 2.98
N ALA A 46 7.73 1.98 2.58
CA ALA A 46 7.68 1.32 1.28
C ALA A 46 7.90 2.32 0.12
N LEU A 47 7.44 3.57 0.27
CA LEU A 47 7.69 4.61 -0.75
C LEU A 47 9.18 4.93 -0.94
N ASP A 48 9.95 4.98 0.15
CA ASP A 48 11.41 5.22 0.06
C ASP A 48 12.11 4.03 -0.60
N PHE A 49 11.68 2.83 -0.26
CA PHE A 49 12.21 1.60 -0.86
C PHE A 49 11.91 1.57 -2.37
N TRP A 50 10.66 1.81 -2.78
CA TRP A 50 10.29 1.85 -4.19
C TRP A 50 11.05 2.93 -4.95
N LEU A 51 11.18 4.13 -4.38
CA LEU A 51 11.96 5.22 -4.98
C LEU A 51 13.42 4.80 -5.18
N ALA A 52 14.05 4.19 -4.18
CA ALA A 52 15.43 3.70 -4.29
C ALA A 52 15.58 2.60 -5.36
N GLN A 53 14.57 1.68 -5.49
CA GLN A 53 14.60 0.67 -6.56
C GLN A 53 14.39 1.29 -7.94
N MET A 54 13.57 2.35 -8.07
CA MET A 54 13.40 3.09 -9.31
C MET A 54 14.69 3.84 -9.70
N GLU A 55 15.34 4.49 -8.75
CA GLU A 55 16.63 5.17 -8.97
C GLU A 55 17.74 4.20 -9.36
N ALA A 56 17.71 2.98 -8.81
CA ALA A 56 18.62 1.89 -9.18
C ALA A 56 18.27 1.22 -10.53
N GLY A 57 17.18 1.61 -11.18
CA GLY A 57 16.70 1.01 -12.44
C GLY A 57 16.15 -0.40 -12.30
N LYS A 58 15.86 -0.86 -11.08
CA LYS A 58 15.34 -2.20 -10.78
C LYS A 58 13.82 -2.27 -10.73
N LEU A 59 13.14 -1.13 -10.59
CA LEU A 59 11.69 -1.00 -10.62
C LEU A 59 11.32 0.10 -11.61
N GLN A 60 10.32 -0.14 -12.46
CA GLN A 60 9.88 0.84 -13.46
C GLN A 60 8.41 1.22 -13.20
N PRO A 61 8.11 2.48 -12.93
CA PRO A 61 6.73 2.93 -12.80
C PRO A 61 6.05 3.10 -14.19
N PRO A 62 4.72 2.83 -14.30
CA PRO A 62 3.90 2.30 -13.23
C PRO A 62 4.04 0.78 -13.06
N PHE A 63 3.85 0.28 -11.83
CA PHE A 63 3.94 -1.14 -11.49
C PHE A 63 2.69 -1.60 -10.73
N ASP A 64 2.42 -2.90 -10.73
CA ASP A 64 1.32 -3.51 -10.01
C ASP A 64 1.66 -3.67 -8.52
N VAL A 65 0.67 -3.49 -7.67
CA VAL A 65 0.80 -3.64 -6.21
C VAL A 65 -0.26 -4.57 -5.68
N VAL A 66 0.18 -5.53 -4.87
CA VAL A 66 -0.68 -6.33 -4.00
C VAL A 66 -0.50 -5.83 -2.56
N HIS A 67 -1.59 -5.35 -1.98
CA HIS A 67 -1.63 -4.83 -0.61
C HIS A 67 -2.40 -5.79 0.28
N VAL A 68 -1.72 -6.37 1.27
CA VAL A 68 -2.31 -7.34 2.22
C VAL A 68 -2.35 -6.71 3.60
N ASP A 69 -3.49 -6.20 4.01
CA ASP A 69 -3.65 -5.48 5.27
C ASP A 69 -5.09 -5.50 5.78
N THR A 70 -5.27 -5.04 7.00
CA THR A 70 -6.58 -4.73 7.59
C THR A 70 -7.14 -3.40 7.05
N HIS A 71 -6.27 -2.45 6.67
CA HIS A 71 -6.63 -1.14 6.15
C HIS A 71 -6.22 -0.97 4.70
N SER A 72 -6.93 -0.12 3.97
CA SER A 72 -6.65 0.14 2.55
C SER A 72 -5.45 1.06 2.32
N ASP A 73 -5.02 1.80 3.33
CA ASP A 73 -4.00 2.84 3.28
C ASP A 73 -4.22 3.90 2.18
N LEU A 74 -5.51 4.11 1.85
CA LEU A 74 -6.00 5.09 0.89
C LEU A 74 -6.51 6.38 1.56
N ALA A 75 -6.02 6.69 2.77
CA ALA A 75 -6.40 7.86 3.56
C ALA A 75 -7.87 7.84 4.02
N PHE A 76 -8.16 7.08 5.06
CA PHE A 76 -9.47 7.12 5.70
C PHE A 76 -9.75 8.52 6.27
N GLY A 77 -10.77 9.18 5.70
CA GLY A 77 -11.25 10.49 6.15
C GLY A 77 -10.79 11.70 5.32
N PRO A 78 -11.57 12.79 5.38
CA PRO A 78 -11.39 13.94 4.51
C PRO A 78 -10.02 14.61 4.51
N PRO A 79 -9.33 14.85 5.65
CA PRO A 79 -8.11 15.67 5.62
C PRO A 79 -7.00 15.10 4.76
N GLY A 80 -6.77 13.78 4.82
CA GLY A 80 -5.70 13.12 4.05
C GLY A 80 -6.02 13.06 2.57
N THR A 81 -7.20 12.56 2.22
CA THR A 81 -7.65 12.47 0.83
C THR A 81 -7.73 13.86 0.19
N ASP A 82 -8.30 14.85 0.90
CA ASP A 82 -8.41 16.22 0.38
C ASP A 82 -7.06 16.85 0.07
N PHE A 83 -6.06 16.61 0.90
CA PHE A 83 -4.72 17.13 0.64
C PHE A 83 -4.15 16.57 -0.67
N VAL A 84 -4.28 15.28 -0.90
CA VAL A 84 -3.78 14.67 -2.13
C VAL A 84 -4.55 15.20 -3.34
N LEU A 85 -5.88 15.18 -3.30
CA LEU A 85 -6.71 15.60 -4.44
C LEU A 85 -6.59 17.11 -4.75
N LYS A 86 -6.39 17.97 -3.74
CA LYS A 86 -6.37 19.44 -3.90
C LYS A 86 -4.97 20.03 -4.03
N ALA A 87 -3.95 19.39 -3.46
CA ALA A 87 -2.59 19.93 -3.44
C ALA A 87 -1.57 19.09 -4.23
N VAL A 88 -1.61 17.75 -4.13
CA VAL A 88 -0.64 16.91 -4.83
C VAL A 88 -0.99 16.80 -6.31
N LEU A 89 -2.25 16.52 -6.65
CA LEU A 89 -2.70 16.37 -8.04
C LEU A 89 -2.56 17.65 -8.87
N THR A 90 -2.54 18.81 -8.24
CA THR A 90 -2.35 20.10 -8.95
C THR A 90 -0.91 20.32 -9.42
N ARG A 91 0.03 19.51 -8.95
CA ARG A 91 1.44 19.57 -9.38
C ARG A 91 1.65 18.77 -10.65
N ASN A 92 2.69 19.14 -11.41
CA ASN A 92 3.16 18.30 -12.52
C ASN A 92 3.49 16.89 -11.99
N PRO A 93 3.02 15.81 -12.62
CA PRO A 93 3.24 14.43 -12.15
C PRO A 93 4.69 14.10 -11.82
N ARG A 94 5.65 14.57 -12.61
CA ARG A 94 7.08 14.36 -12.38
C ARG A 94 7.63 15.08 -11.14
N ALA A 95 6.91 16.07 -10.61
CA ALA A 95 7.30 16.86 -9.45
C ALA A 95 6.49 16.52 -8.18
N ARG A 96 5.64 15.47 -8.22
CA ARG A 96 4.79 15.10 -7.09
C ARG A 96 5.51 14.34 -5.99
N ALA A 97 6.52 13.54 -6.33
CA ALA A 97 7.18 12.61 -5.40
C ALA A 97 8.21 13.31 -4.48
N THR A 98 7.76 14.30 -3.70
CA THR A 98 8.58 15.03 -2.72
C THR A 98 8.34 14.48 -1.31
N LEU A 99 8.72 13.20 -1.05
CA LEU A 99 8.38 12.46 0.17
C LEU A 99 8.78 13.19 1.45
N GLY A 100 10.00 13.74 1.51
CA GLY A 100 10.50 14.47 2.69
C GLY A 100 9.61 15.63 3.07
N ALA A 101 9.24 16.49 2.11
CA ALA A 101 8.40 17.65 2.37
C ALA A 101 6.98 17.26 2.85
N TYR A 102 6.42 16.15 2.36
CA TYR A 102 5.12 15.69 2.83
C TYR A 102 5.17 15.10 4.24
N ARG A 103 6.27 14.43 4.62
CA ARG A 103 6.48 13.94 5.99
C ARG A 103 6.71 15.07 6.97
N GLU A 104 7.59 16.03 6.65
CA GLU A 104 7.81 17.23 7.47
C GLU A 104 6.52 17.99 7.70
N GLY A 105 5.67 18.12 6.67
CA GLY A 105 4.34 18.72 6.75
C GLY A 105 3.30 17.85 7.43
N LYS A 106 3.64 16.64 7.92
CA LYS A 106 2.72 15.65 8.52
C LYS A 106 1.50 15.35 7.63
N LYS A 107 1.73 15.25 6.33
CA LYS A 107 0.69 14.94 5.32
C LYS A 107 0.76 13.50 4.84
N LEU A 108 1.96 12.95 4.77
CA LEU A 108 2.23 11.57 4.41
C LEU A 108 2.51 10.77 5.68
N ASP A 109 1.79 9.68 5.85
CA ASP A 109 1.95 8.71 6.92
C ASP A 109 1.56 7.29 6.47
N GLU A 110 1.59 6.35 7.40
CA GLU A 110 1.30 4.94 7.18
C GLU A 110 -0.14 4.67 6.71
N ALA A 111 -1.11 5.53 7.04
CA ALA A 111 -2.51 5.32 6.68
C ALA A 111 -2.88 5.85 5.27
N ASN A 112 -1.93 6.48 4.56
CA ASN A 112 -2.24 7.12 3.28
C ASN A 112 -1.16 6.96 2.20
N TYR A 113 -0.12 6.19 2.45
CA TYR A 113 1.02 6.09 1.54
C TYR A 113 0.64 5.55 0.16
N LEU A 114 -0.33 4.63 0.07
CA LEU A 114 -0.81 4.13 -1.22
C LEU A 114 -1.53 5.20 -2.03
N LEU A 115 -2.30 6.08 -1.39
CA LEU A 115 -2.92 7.21 -2.08
C LEU A 115 -1.86 8.16 -2.67
N PHE A 116 -0.75 8.38 -1.97
CA PHE A 116 0.37 9.14 -2.52
C PHE A 116 1.03 8.42 -3.70
N ALA A 117 1.26 7.12 -3.61
CA ALA A 117 1.83 6.34 -4.72
C ALA A 117 0.95 6.39 -5.98
N LEU A 118 -0.37 6.30 -5.81
CA LEU A 118 -1.35 6.50 -6.90
C LEU A 118 -1.24 7.90 -7.49
N ALA A 119 -1.18 8.94 -6.65
CA ALA A 119 -1.04 10.33 -7.10
C ALA A 119 0.30 10.60 -7.82
N PHE A 120 1.35 9.86 -7.48
CA PHE A 120 2.64 9.91 -8.19
C PHE A 120 2.62 9.16 -9.53
N ARG A 121 1.52 8.46 -9.85
CA ARG A 121 1.38 7.58 -11.01
C ARG A 121 2.37 6.41 -10.98
N TRP A 122 2.68 5.90 -9.80
CA TRP A 122 3.59 4.75 -9.64
C TRP A 122 2.87 3.41 -9.76
N ILE A 123 1.55 3.38 -9.53
CA ILE A 123 0.75 2.16 -9.51
C ILE A 123 -0.05 2.03 -10.80
N SER A 124 0.04 0.88 -11.47
CA SER A 124 -0.74 0.50 -12.66
C SER A 124 -1.99 -0.31 -12.31
N ARG A 125 -1.94 -1.13 -11.26
CA ARG A 125 -3.03 -1.94 -10.72
C ARG A 125 -2.85 -2.09 -9.22
N LEU A 126 -3.95 -2.11 -8.48
CA LEU A 126 -3.94 -2.36 -7.04
C LEU A 126 -4.88 -3.53 -6.71
N ALA A 127 -4.33 -4.61 -6.16
CA ALA A 127 -5.08 -5.70 -5.55
C ALA A 127 -5.01 -5.55 -4.02
N TYR A 128 -6.17 -5.45 -3.37
CA TYR A 128 -6.26 -5.32 -1.92
C TYR A 128 -6.84 -6.59 -1.30
N VAL A 129 -6.00 -7.35 -0.63
CA VAL A 129 -6.37 -8.55 0.13
C VAL A 129 -6.58 -8.15 1.58
N ARG A 130 -7.82 -7.93 1.96
CA ARG A 130 -8.15 -7.39 3.28
C ARG A 130 -8.51 -8.47 4.31
N ASN A 131 -8.31 -8.12 5.56
CA ASN A 131 -8.82 -8.93 6.65
C ASN A 131 -10.36 -8.90 6.62
N PRO A 132 -11.07 -10.06 6.65
CA PRO A 132 -12.53 -10.11 6.64
C PRO A 132 -13.22 -9.34 7.77
N LYS A 133 -12.51 -8.96 8.81
CA LYS A 133 -13.01 -8.14 9.91
C LYS A 133 -12.75 -6.65 9.75
N SER A 134 -12.04 -6.26 8.70
CA SER A 134 -11.82 -4.84 8.45
C SER A 134 -13.14 -4.15 8.14
N HIS A 135 -13.24 -2.89 8.55
CA HIS A 135 -14.33 -2.04 8.11
C HIS A 135 -14.05 -1.52 6.71
N GLN A 136 -15.14 -1.16 6.00
CA GLN A 136 -15.01 -0.47 4.71
C GLN A 136 -14.33 0.88 4.93
N ASP A 137 -13.08 1.00 4.51
CA ASP A 137 -12.25 2.21 4.68
C ASP A 137 -11.80 2.81 3.34
N ILE A 138 -12.34 2.32 2.23
CA ILE A 138 -12.06 2.84 0.89
C ILE A 138 -12.92 4.07 0.64
N PRO A 139 -12.31 5.26 0.41
CA PRO A 139 -13.10 6.46 0.15
C PRO A 139 -13.83 6.36 -1.19
N ALA A 140 -15.17 6.38 -1.15
CA ALA A 140 -16.01 6.21 -2.35
C ALA A 140 -15.68 7.21 -3.48
N ARG A 141 -15.22 8.41 -3.14
CA ARG A 141 -14.82 9.44 -4.13
C ARG A 141 -13.56 9.11 -4.93
N LEU A 142 -12.82 8.08 -4.54
CA LEU A 142 -11.66 7.60 -5.30
C LEU A 142 -12.07 6.61 -6.38
N LEU A 143 -13.30 6.06 -6.30
CA LEU A 143 -13.79 5.04 -7.20
C LEU A 143 -14.62 5.64 -8.33
N ASP A 144 -14.46 5.10 -9.51
CA ASP A 144 -15.35 5.35 -10.64
C ASP A 144 -16.59 4.43 -10.57
N THR A 145 -17.47 4.51 -11.57
CA THR A 145 -18.69 3.72 -11.63
C THR A 145 -18.47 2.22 -11.84
N GLU A 146 -17.27 1.84 -12.26
CA GLU A 146 -16.85 0.45 -12.48
C GLU A 146 -16.08 -0.11 -11.27
N GLY A 147 -15.84 0.71 -10.23
CA GLY A 147 -15.10 0.33 -9.03
C GLY A 147 -13.58 0.47 -9.15
N ASN A 148 -13.06 1.00 -10.26
CA ASN A 148 -11.64 1.29 -10.41
C ASN A 148 -11.25 2.58 -9.68
N ILE A 149 -9.99 2.69 -9.27
CA ILE A 149 -9.49 3.93 -8.68
C ILE A 149 -9.21 4.96 -9.77
N ARG A 150 -9.79 6.15 -9.59
CA ARG A 150 -9.53 7.29 -10.44
C ARG A 150 -9.45 8.57 -9.61
N LEU A 151 -8.25 9.08 -9.44
CA LEU A 151 -8.04 10.31 -8.69
C LEU A 151 -8.53 11.52 -9.50
N GLN A 152 -9.36 12.35 -8.88
CA GLN A 152 -9.89 13.55 -9.50
C GLN A 152 -9.73 14.75 -8.55
N SER A 153 -9.13 15.82 -9.05
CA SER A 153 -9.11 17.10 -8.36
C SER A 153 -10.42 17.87 -8.60
N ASP A 154 -10.79 18.74 -7.70
CA ASP A 154 -11.94 19.66 -7.87
C ASP A 154 -11.78 20.57 -9.12
N ILE A 155 -10.57 20.73 -9.61
CA ILE A 155 -10.22 21.48 -10.83
C ILE A 155 -9.71 20.55 -11.95
N SER A 156 -10.25 19.33 -12.01
CA SER A 156 -9.78 18.28 -12.91
C SER A 156 -9.70 18.72 -14.38
N VAL A 157 -10.67 19.47 -14.89
CA VAL A 157 -10.66 19.98 -16.29
C VAL A 157 -9.42 20.82 -16.58
N LEU A 158 -9.05 21.73 -15.67
CA LEU A 158 -7.84 22.53 -15.82
C LEU A 158 -6.59 21.67 -15.70
N MET A 159 -6.58 20.73 -14.75
CA MET A 159 -5.44 19.84 -14.54
C MET A 159 -5.24 18.88 -15.71
N GLU A 160 -6.29 18.37 -16.31
CA GLU A 160 -6.21 17.54 -17.50
C GLU A 160 -5.57 18.30 -18.68
N ALA A 161 -5.89 19.57 -18.87
CA ALA A 161 -5.27 20.42 -19.88
C ALA A 161 -3.77 20.65 -19.65
N MET A 162 -3.35 20.78 -18.38
CA MET A 162 -1.96 21.08 -18.00
C MET A 162 -1.08 19.82 -17.84
N ASN A 163 -1.61 18.78 -17.23
CA ASN A 163 -0.85 17.62 -16.77
C ASN A 163 -1.27 16.29 -17.41
N GLY A 164 -2.25 16.33 -18.32
CA GLY A 164 -2.93 15.12 -18.82
C GLY A 164 -3.88 14.51 -17.77
N ARG A 165 -4.76 13.66 -18.26
CA ARG A 165 -5.74 12.95 -17.45
C ARG A 165 -5.07 12.01 -16.45
N GLU A 166 -5.58 11.96 -15.22
CA GLU A 166 -5.13 10.95 -14.27
C GLU A 166 -5.55 9.54 -14.74
N PRO A 167 -4.69 8.54 -14.60
CA PRO A 167 -4.99 7.18 -15.04
C PRO A 167 -6.17 6.60 -14.25
N THR A 168 -6.91 5.72 -14.90
CA THR A 168 -7.82 4.78 -14.23
C THR A 168 -7.02 3.56 -13.85
N ILE A 169 -7.02 3.21 -12.57
CA ILE A 169 -6.24 2.13 -12.00
C ILE A 169 -7.19 0.97 -11.70
N PRO A 170 -7.05 -0.19 -12.35
CA PRO A 170 -7.77 -1.39 -11.98
C PRO A 170 -7.61 -1.67 -10.49
N PHE A 171 -8.74 -1.86 -9.80
CA PHE A 171 -8.76 -2.06 -8.36
C PHE A 171 -9.64 -3.25 -8.00
N GLU A 172 -9.03 -4.23 -7.35
CA GLU A 172 -9.71 -5.45 -6.91
C GLU A 172 -9.60 -5.58 -5.39
N VAL A 173 -10.71 -5.96 -4.75
CA VAL A 173 -10.76 -6.19 -3.31
C VAL A 173 -11.11 -7.65 -3.04
N PHE A 174 -10.26 -8.33 -2.30
CA PHE A 174 -10.43 -9.71 -1.88
C PHE A 174 -10.78 -9.75 -0.39
N ASP A 175 -12.04 -10.04 -0.07
CA ASP A 175 -12.54 -10.19 1.30
C ASP A 175 -12.16 -11.52 1.94
N ASP A 176 -11.80 -12.48 1.13
CA ASP A 176 -11.29 -13.77 1.52
C ASP A 176 -9.95 -14.01 0.82
N TYR A 177 -8.87 -14.06 1.60
CA TYR A 177 -7.52 -14.29 1.09
C TYR A 177 -7.39 -15.57 0.25
N ARG A 178 -8.28 -16.56 0.45
CA ARG A 178 -8.32 -17.80 -0.33
C ARG A 178 -8.77 -17.61 -1.78
N GLN A 179 -9.43 -16.50 -2.08
CA GLN A 179 -9.83 -16.13 -3.44
C GLN A 179 -8.72 -15.41 -4.21
N PHE A 180 -7.72 -14.94 -3.48
CA PHE A 180 -6.55 -14.32 -4.07
C PHE A 180 -5.54 -15.37 -4.50
N SER A 181 -4.97 -15.22 -5.70
CA SER A 181 -3.87 -16.04 -6.18
C SER A 181 -3.06 -15.25 -7.20
N GLU A 182 -1.85 -14.86 -6.82
CA GLU A 182 -0.93 -14.13 -7.68
C GLU A 182 0.50 -14.46 -7.29
N THR A 183 1.39 -14.59 -8.27
CA THR A 183 2.77 -15.02 -8.08
C THR A 183 3.73 -14.18 -8.91
N GLY A 184 5.05 -14.34 -8.69
CA GLY A 184 6.05 -13.68 -9.55
C GLY A 184 6.37 -12.25 -9.14
N TYR A 185 6.43 -11.98 -7.84
CA TYR A 185 6.78 -10.65 -7.32
C TYR A 185 8.26 -10.32 -7.54
N ASP A 186 8.54 -9.12 -8.04
CA ASP A 186 9.90 -8.58 -8.12
C ASP A 186 10.41 -8.16 -6.74
N PHE A 187 9.53 -7.65 -5.88
CA PHE A 187 9.83 -7.20 -4.54
C PHE A 187 8.72 -7.53 -3.54
N VAL A 188 9.12 -7.78 -2.30
CA VAL A 188 8.19 -7.92 -1.16
C VAL A 188 8.59 -6.95 -0.07
N THR A 189 7.66 -6.11 0.37
CA THR A 189 7.84 -5.22 1.52
C THR A 189 6.88 -5.60 2.64
N MET A 190 7.31 -5.48 3.87
CA MET A 190 6.49 -5.72 5.04
C MET A 190 6.71 -4.64 6.08
N ALA A 191 5.62 -4.19 6.71
CA ALA A 191 5.68 -3.26 7.82
C ALA A 191 5.14 -3.87 9.12
N GLN A 192 5.81 -3.56 10.23
CA GLN A 192 5.38 -4.00 11.55
C GLN A 192 4.19 -3.20 12.09
N SER A 193 4.15 -1.91 11.78
CA SER A 193 3.09 -0.95 12.14
C SER A 193 2.67 -1.02 13.63
N PRO A 194 3.58 -0.80 14.58
CA PRO A 194 3.32 -1.04 16.01
C PRO A 194 2.21 -0.16 16.59
N ARG A 195 1.83 0.93 15.94
CA ARG A 195 0.69 1.76 16.35
C ARG A 195 -0.68 1.14 16.01
N TYR A 196 -0.73 0.24 15.04
CA TYR A 196 -1.96 -0.34 14.51
C TYR A 196 -2.04 -1.85 14.70
N ALA A 197 -0.90 -2.52 14.84
CA ALA A 197 -0.83 -3.97 14.99
C ALA A 197 -0.58 -4.37 16.46
N PRO A 198 -1.35 -5.33 17.00
CA PRO A 198 -1.11 -5.88 18.34
C PRO A 198 0.23 -6.64 18.39
N ALA A 199 0.72 -6.92 19.60
CA ALA A 199 2.02 -7.59 19.77
C ALA A 199 2.06 -9.00 19.13
N SER A 200 0.94 -9.70 19.07
CA SER A 200 0.82 -11.00 18.42
C SER A 200 1.12 -10.96 16.91
N ALA A 201 0.92 -9.81 16.26
CA ALA A 201 1.24 -9.63 14.85
C ALA A 201 2.74 -9.78 14.56
N ASP A 202 3.62 -9.56 15.54
CA ASP A 202 5.07 -9.78 15.40
C ASP A 202 5.41 -11.23 15.04
N ARG A 203 4.52 -12.17 15.33
CA ARG A 203 4.66 -13.56 14.90
C ARG A 203 4.60 -13.67 13.37
N ILE A 204 3.70 -12.96 12.73
CA ILE A 204 3.57 -12.93 11.26
C ILE A 204 4.87 -12.40 10.64
N MET A 205 5.46 -11.37 11.24
CA MET A 205 6.78 -10.86 10.83
C MET A 205 7.85 -11.96 10.82
N ARG A 206 7.90 -12.77 11.87
CA ARG A 206 8.85 -13.88 11.96
C ARG A 206 8.59 -14.97 10.92
N LEU A 207 7.32 -15.24 10.60
CA LEU A 207 6.96 -16.20 9.55
C LEU A 207 7.33 -15.72 8.16
N LEU A 208 7.16 -14.40 7.88
CA LEU A 208 7.43 -13.82 6.57
C LEU A 208 8.91 -13.60 6.30
N LYS A 209 9.71 -13.30 7.33
CA LYS A 209 11.13 -12.99 7.18
C LYS A 209 11.93 -13.98 6.31
N PRO A 210 11.73 -15.32 6.40
CA PRO A 210 12.47 -16.27 5.56
C PRO A 210 12.16 -16.19 4.05
N TYR A 211 11.09 -15.53 3.66
CA TYR A 211 10.69 -15.38 2.24
C TYR A 211 11.24 -14.09 1.62
N ILE A 212 11.88 -13.22 2.42
CA ILE A 212 12.40 -11.93 1.99
C ILE A 212 13.94 -11.96 2.02
N LEU A 213 14.55 -11.66 0.88
CA LEU A 213 15.98 -11.34 0.78
C LEU A 213 16.13 -9.84 0.99
N GLU A 214 16.56 -9.43 2.19
CA GLU A 214 16.72 -8.01 2.50
C GLU A 214 17.81 -7.35 1.62
N THR A 215 17.42 -6.23 0.97
CA THR A 215 18.26 -5.49 0.01
C THR A 215 18.31 -4.00 0.34
#